data_bbb11c9da0c21a8d9557f207ef79efa9
#
_entry.id   bbb11c9da0c21a8d9557f207ef79efa9
#
_cell.length_a   1.000
_cell.length_b   1.000
_cell.length_c   1.000
_cell.angle_alpha   90.00
_cell.angle_beta   90.00
_cell.angle_gamma   90.00
#
_symmetry.space_group_name_H-M   'P 1'
#
loop_
_entity.id
_entity.type
_entity.pdbx_description
1 polymer ?
#
loop_
_entity_poly.entity_id
_entity_poly.type
_entity_poly.pdbx_seq_one_letter_code
_entity_poly.pdbx_strand_id
1 'polypeptide(L)'
;MKQQKLKHCSFLLYNLYMENKILQQNDYNALQLSLPIDLGIKTDEDDMVVSFLKALEGVNLSKYFKKGKCRGRKGYDRCKLLKVALFAYMLCDNDLRSMESLCRYDIRFMYIMGEERPSFMTFERLLKDYLVKNIDEIFFELSNSIGALMKINKEIQYIDGTKLEADAGKYTFVYKTRIINARKKLWQKISDSIADINKNRGLGFNQNEKYCAQEIGYIVQYLFEIMKKEDIEPVYGRGKRKTEIQRSYDEFLKYYEKLLEYEYWLDIIDERNSCSKTDHDATMCATKMDYYCNTGLSRPCYNAQIAVSDGVIVNADLYQRPADSKTFIPFMERYNEYNGEYPKHPMADAGYGSFENYMYCTDKKMELDMKYSMYTKKNEPKYKRNNKYNPLLWEMDEQGYKVCPNGYVFNQYVNEKYNEDGKYLRIIQLYENKEKCGGCQFKENCLKRRKGYKTVSRDVVLNEFYAEVDKNLSTEQGKEMKKQRSIQVEGAFGVIKQDMKFTRFTRRGLKNKRMEFLLVCIGYNLRKYHNFRIKNKKKVVIN
;
A
#
# COMPACT_ATOMS: atom_id res chain seq x y z
N MET A 1 10.39 -55.86 60.47
CA MET A 1 10.05 -54.63 61.20
C MET A 1 11.05 -53.45 61.06
N LYS A 2 12.36 -53.67 60.89
CA LYS A 2 13.33 -52.55 60.75
C LYS A 2 13.27 -51.84 59.38
N GLN A 3 12.99 -52.52 58.29
CA GLN A 3 12.92 -51.91 56.97
C GLN A 3 11.64 -51.04 56.72
N GLN A 4 10.53 -51.31 57.38
CA GLN A 4 9.35 -50.47 57.29
C GLN A 4 9.46 -49.16 58.07
N LYS A 5 10.18 -49.16 59.21
CA LYS A 5 10.47 -47.92 59.98
C LYS A 5 11.41 -46.97 59.24
N LEU A 6 12.37 -47.48 58.47
CA LEU A 6 13.27 -46.64 57.68
C LEU A 6 12.56 -45.98 56.48
N LYS A 7 11.61 -46.67 55.85
CA LYS A 7 10.81 -46.06 54.75
C LYS A 7 9.85 -44.97 55.26
N HIS A 8 9.31 -45.15 56.45
CA HIS A 8 8.41 -44.17 57.05
C HIS A 8 9.16 -42.94 57.54
N CYS A 9 10.39 -43.07 58.06
CA CYS A 9 11.23 -41.98 58.44
C CYS A 9 11.78 -41.18 57.25
N SER A 10 12.13 -41.83 56.12
CA SER A 10 12.53 -41.17 54.90
C SER A 10 11.41 -40.38 54.23
N PHE A 11 10.17 -40.90 54.31
CA PHE A 11 8.98 -40.21 53.79
C PHE A 11 8.58 -39.00 54.63
N LEU A 12 8.70 -39.11 55.95
CA LEU A 12 8.49 -37.98 56.88
C LEU A 12 9.57 -36.90 56.72
N LEU A 13 10.85 -37.29 56.56
CA LEU A 13 11.94 -36.37 56.30
C LEU A 13 11.82 -35.71 54.90
N TYR A 14 11.35 -36.45 53.89
CA TYR A 14 11.11 -35.87 52.57
C TYR A 14 9.94 -34.87 52.61
N ASN A 15 8.86 -35.19 53.30
CA ASN A 15 7.72 -34.26 53.46
C ASN A 15 8.11 -33.02 54.29
N LEU A 16 8.85 -33.16 55.39
CA LEU A 16 9.42 -32.08 56.17
C LEU A 16 10.40 -31.22 55.36
N TYR A 17 11.21 -31.84 54.46
CA TYR A 17 12.10 -31.13 53.56
C TYR A 17 11.31 -30.37 52.49
N MET A 18 10.22 -30.96 51.97
CA MET A 18 9.33 -30.28 51.00
C MET A 18 8.50 -29.18 51.65
N GLU A 19 7.98 -29.38 52.88
CA GLU A 19 7.31 -28.32 53.64
C GLU A 19 8.27 -27.18 53.99
N ASN A 20 9.51 -27.44 54.42
CA ASN A 20 10.52 -26.42 54.67
C ASN A 20 10.95 -25.72 53.38
N LYS A 21 10.98 -26.42 52.24
CA LYS A 21 11.29 -25.82 50.95
C LYS A 21 10.15 -24.90 50.45
N ILE A 22 8.91 -25.30 50.73
CA ILE A 22 7.71 -24.48 50.47
C ILE A 22 7.69 -23.29 51.43
N LEU A 23 8.03 -23.47 52.73
CA LEU A 23 8.09 -22.39 53.72
C LEU A 23 9.26 -21.42 53.43
N GLN A 24 10.41 -21.90 52.94
CA GLN A 24 11.53 -21.04 52.53
C GLN A 24 11.27 -20.28 51.22
N GLN A 25 10.37 -20.77 50.38
CA GLN A 25 9.91 -20.02 49.20
C GLN A 25 8.89 -18.94 49.54
N ASN A 26 8.32 -18.99 50.74
CA ASN A 26 7.28 -18.04 51.23
C ASN A 26 7.83 -16.94 52.13
N ASP A 27 9.16 -16.71 52.17
CA ASP A 27 9.73 -15.53 52.82
C ASP A 27 9.33 -14.28 52.00
N TYR A 28 8.27 -13.65 52.49
CA TYR A 28 7.71 -12.46 51.93
C TYR A 28 8.68 -11.30 52.13
N ASN A 29 9.52 -11.06 51.15
CA ASN A 29 10.34 -9.86 51.11
C ASN A 29 9.50 -8.77 50.41
N ALA A 30 9.19 -7.66 51.09
CA ALA A 30 8.43 -6.55 50.55
C ALA A 30 9.02 -5.92 49.27
N LEU A 31 10.27 -6.24 48.96
CA LEU A 31 10.97 -5.85 47.72
C LEU A 31 10.89 -6.94 46.62
N GLN A 32 10.37 -8.12 46.91
CA GLN A 32 10.32 -9.25 46.00
C GLN A 32 8.86 -9.66 45.78
N LEU A 33 8.16 -8.95 44.87
CA LEU A 33 6.78 -9.20 44.46
C LEU A 33 6.67 -10.45 43.55
N SER A 34 7.14 -11.58 44.01
CA SER A 34 6.88 -12.88 43.38
C SER A 34 5.86 -13.61 44.25
N LEU A 35 4.61 -13.67 43.79
CA LEU A 35 3.55 -14.46 44.42
C LEU A 35 3.60 -15.86 43.80
N PRO A 36 4.02 -16.92 44.53
CA PRO A 36 3.95 -18.29 44.03
C PRO A 36 2.52 -18.81 44.15
N ILE A 37 1.59 -18.21 43.41
CA ILE A 37 0.21 -18.66 43.38
C ILE A 37 0.03 -19.49 42.11
N ASP A 38 -0.14 -20.80 42.24
CA ASP A 38 -0.74 -21.60 41.19
C ASP A 38 -2.23 -21.34 41.22
N LEU A 39 -2.68 -20.43 40.35
CA LEU A 39 -4.07 -20.02 40.31
C LEU A 39 -4.96 -21.11 39.68
N GLY A 40 -4.39 -22.20 39.16
CA GLY A 40 -5.17 -23.27 38.50
C GLY A 40 -6.08 -22.75 37.39
N ILE A 41 -5.76 -21.57 36.82
CA ILE A 41 -6.62 -20.92 35.83
C ILE A 41 -6.62 -21.78 34.56
N LYS A 42 -7.77 -22.29 34.23
CA LYS A 42 -8.03 -22.97 32.95
C LYS A 42 -8.60 -21.94 31.98
N THR A 43 -7.96 -21.80 30.83
CA THR A 43 -8.50 -20.98 29.72
C THR A 43 -9.70 -21.71 29.13
N ASP A 44 -10.81 -21.02 28.94
CA ASP A 44 -11.97 -21.59 28.25
C ASP A 44 -11.59 -22.03 26.85
N GLU A 45 -12.10 -23.16 26.41
CA GLU A 45 -11.86 -23.65 25.04
C GLU A 45 -12.28 -22.65 23.96
N ASP A 46 -13.20 -21.77 24.29
CA ASP A 46 -13.72 -20.72 23.40
C ASP A 46 -12.92 -19.43 23.45
N ASP A 47 -11.86 -19.34 24.26
CA ASP A 47 -10.98 -18.19 24.29
C ASP A 47 -10.21 -18.03 22.97
N MET A 48 -9.94 -16.77 22.63
CA MET A 48 -9.20 -16.39 21.41
C MET A 48 -7.78 -16.94 21.40
N VAL A 49 -7.12 -17.09 22.56
CA VAL A 49 -5.78 -17.65 22.67
C VAL A 49 -5.73 -19.11 22.21
N VAL A 50 -6.78 -19.90 22.50
CA VAL A 50 -6.85 -21.30 22.05
C VAL A 50 -6.96 -21.38 20.53
N SER A 51 -7.77 -20.51 19.92
CA SER A 51 -7.87 -20.43 18.47
C SER A 51 -6.57 -19.95 17.84
N PHE A 52 -5.92 -18.99 18.47
CA PHE A 52 -4.61 -18.47 18.05
C PHE A 52 -3.55 -19.57 18.03
N LEU A 53 -3.42 -20.32 19.12
CA LEU A 53 -2.44 -21.40 19.21
C LEU A 53 -2.72 -22.51 18.19
N LYS A 54 -4.00 -22.88 17.98
CA LYS A 54 -4.39 -23.83 16.93
C LYS A 54 -4.08 -23.35 15.52
N ALA A 55 -4.24 -22.08 15.23
CA ALA A 55 -3.88 -21.50 13.92
C ALA A 55 -2.37 -21.55 13.65
N LEU A 56 -1.55 -21.53 14.71
CA LEU A 56 -0.09 -21.62 14.62
C LEU A 56 0.44 -23.06 14.71
N GLU A 57 -0.43 -24.04 14.93
CA GLU A 57 -0.06 -25.45 14.99
C GLU A 57 0.46 -25.90 13.62
N GLY A 58 1.67 -26.44 13.58
CA GLY A 58 2.34 -26.80 12.33
C GLY A 58 3.10 -25.69 11.61
N VAL A 59 2.98 -24.43 12.05
CA VAL A 59 3.73 -23.30 11.48
C VAL A 59 5.09 -23.14 12.17
N ASN A 60 6.18 -23.33 11.41
CA ASN A 60 7.53 -23.24 11.96
C ASN A 60 8.05 -21.79 11.97
N LEU A 61 7.68 -21.03 13.01
CA LEU A 61 8.15 -19.65 13.17
C LEU A 61 9.66 -19.51 13.44
N SER A 62 10.34 -20.58 13.90
CA SER A 62 11.77 -20.51 14.25
C SER A 62 12.68 -20.32 13.04
N LYS A 63 12.24 -20.68 11.84
CA LYS A 63 13.00 -20.51 10.59
C LYS A 63 13.30 -19.05 10.26
N TYR A 64 12.48 -18.11 10.73
CA TYR A 64 12.64 -16.67 10.52
C TYR A 64 13.70 -16.04 11.43
N PHE A 65 14.19 -16.78 12.43
CA PHE A 65 15.13 -16.28 13.40
C PHE A 65 16.44 -17.09 13.37
N LYS A 66 17.44 -16.60 12.64
CA LYS A 66 18.76 -17.23 12.62
C LYS A 66 19.33 -17.30 14.04
N LYS A 67 19.79 -18.49 14.45
CA LYS A 67 20.56 -18.67 15.70
C LYS A 67 21.91 -17.98 15.55
N GLY A 68 22.01 -16.73 16.01
CA GLY A 68 23.30 -16.05 16.12
C GLY A 68 24.10 -16.58 17.33
N LYS A 69 25.42 -16.60 17.23
CA LYS A 69 26.30 -16.78 18.41
C LYS A 69 26.15 -15.53 19.29
N CYS A 70 25.27 -15.57 20.30
CA CYS A 70 25.13 -14.49 21.26
C CYS A 70 26.28 -14.56 22.28
N ARG A 71 27.14 -13.54 22.29
CA ARG A 71 28.03 -13.24 23.43
C ARG A 71 27.20 -12.34 24.37
N GLY A 72 27.15 -12.68 25.67
CA GLY A 72 26.46 -11.91 26.69
C GLY A 72 25.18 -12.56 27.24
N ARG A 73 24.30 -11.75 27.87
CA ARG A 73 23.04 -12.21 28.49
C ARG A 73 22.13 -12.86 27.43
N LYS A 74 21.52 -14.01 27.76
CA LYS A 74 20.55 -14.70 26.93
C LYS A 74 19.38 -13.75 26.66
N GLY A 75 19.14 -13.47 25.38
CA GLY A 75 17.97 -12.66 24.95
C GLY A 75 16.67 -13.45 25.07
N TYR A 76 15.55 -12.74 25.00
CA TYR A 76 14.23 -13.33 24.94
C TYR A 76 14.05 -14.23 23.72
N ASP A 77 13.19 -15.25 23.84
CA ASP A 77 12.81 -16.10 22.72
C ASP A 77 12.01 -15.29 21.67
N ARG A 78 12.59 -15.13 20.49
CA ARG A 78 12.00 -14.35 19.40
C ARG A 78 10.70 -14.96 18.86
N CYS A 79 10.56 -16.28 18.93
CA CYS A 79 9.31 -16.95 18.54
C CYS A 79 8.19 -16.61 19.52
N LYS A 80 8.46 -16.57 20.83
CA LYS A 80 7.49 -16.13 21.82
C LYS A 80 7.12 -14.65 21.62
N LEU A 81 8.12 -13.78 21.41
CA LEU A 81 7.89 -12.37 21.11
C LEU A 81 7.02 -12.17 19.86
N LEU A 82 7.27 -12.95 18.79
CA LEU A 82 6.45 -12.89 17.58
C LEU A 82 5.01 -13.36 17.86
N LYS A 83 4.83 -14.44 18.60
CA LYS A 83 3.50 -14.91 19.00
C LYS A 83 2.74 -13.84 19.80
N VAL A 84 3.41 -13.17 20.74
CA VAL A 84 2.82 -12.03 21.48
C VAL A 84 2.40 -10.92 20.52
N ALA A 85 3.27 -10.51 19.61
CA ALA A 85 2.94 -9.46 18.64
C ALA A 85 1.72 -9.87 17.78
N LEU A 86 1.71 -11.07 17.20
CA LEU A 86 0.59 -11.57 16.40
C LEU A 86 -0.72 -11.65 17.19
N PHE A 87 -0.66 -12.09 18.45
CA PHE A 87 -1.83 -12.16 19.31
C PHE A 87 -2.35 -10.77 19.69
N ALA A 88 -1.45 -9.80 19.94
CA ALA A 88 -1.82 -8.41 20.17
C ALA A 88 -2.55 -7.79 18.96
N TYR A 89 -2.07 -8.05 17.74
CA TYR A 89 -2.77 -7.64 16.51
C TYR A 89 -4.13 -8.34 16.35
N MET A 90 -4.24 -9.61 16.74
CA MET A 90 -5.53 -10.32 16.77
C MET A 90 -6.53 -9.67 17.74
N LEU A 91 -6.08 -9.17 18.89
CA LEU A 91 -6.91 -8.50 19.89
C LEU A 91 -7.13 -7.01 19.60
N CYS A 92 -6.46 -6.45 18.59
CA CYS A 92 -6.48 -5.01 18.24
C CYS A 92 -5.82 -4.10 19.29
N ASP A 93 -4.91 -4.64 20.08
CA ASP A 93 -4.10 -3.93 21.06
C ASP A 93 -2.62 -4.00 20.67
N ASN A 94 -2.31 -3.36 19.55
CA ASN A 94 -1.05 -3.48 18.81
C ASN A 94 -0.02 -2.38 19.13
N ASP A 95 -0.26 -1.55 20.14
CA ASP A 95 0.72 -0.60 20.63
C ASP A 95 1.85 -1.32 21.37
N LEU A 96 3.10 -0.86 21.20
CA LEU A 96 4.27 -1.51 21.79
C LEU A 96 4.27 -1.48 23.32
N ARG A 97 3.76 -0.39 23.92
CA ARG A 97 3.66 -0.26 25.37
C ARG A 97 2.53 -1.10 25.93
N SER A 98 1.44 -1.24 25.17
CA SER A 98 0.36 -2.18 25.47
C SER A 98 0.89 -3.62 25.46
N MET A 99 1.69 -4.02 24.47
CA MET A 99 2.31 -5.36 24.45
C MET A 99 3.17 -5.64 25.68
N GLU A 100 3.95 -4.66 26.14
CA GLU A 100 4.70 -4.76 27.40
C GLU A 100 3.77 -4.94 28.60
N SER A 101 2.71 -4.14 28.69
CA SER A 101 1.72 -4.19 29.77
C SER A 101 0.96 -5.52 29.77
N LEU A 102 0.52 -5.98 28.59
CA LEU A 102 -0.18 -7.26 28.43
C LEU A 102 0.67 -8.45 28.88
N CYS A 103 1.99 -8.46 28.60
CA CYS A 103 2.89 -9.50 29.11
C CYS A 103 3.03 -9.49 30.64
N ARG A 104 2.66 -8.41 31.32
CA ARG A 104 2.73 -8.30 32.79
C ARG A 104 1.42 -8.64 33.47
N TYR A 105 0.28 -8.38 32.85
CA TYR A 105 -1.01 -8.36 33.52
C TYR A 105 -2.10 -9.22 32.87
N ASP A 106 -1.94 -9.62 31.59
CA ASP A 106 -2.90 -10.51 30.92
C ASP A 106 -2.38 -11.94 30.94
N ILE A 107 -3.14 -12.84 31.55
CA ILE A 107 -2.77 -14.27 31.71
C ILE A 107 -2.51 -14.98 30.37
N ARG A 108 -3.19 -14.58 29.29
CA ARG A 108 -3.01 -15.17 27.95
C ARG A 108 -1.65 -14.83 27.38
N PHE A 109 -1.20 -13.60 27.56
CA PHE A 109 0.13 -13.15 27.15
C PHE A 109 1.23 -13.71 28.05
N MET A 110 0.97 -13.78 29.35
CA MET A 110 1.86 -14.47 30.30
C MET A 110 2.05 -15.93 29.93
N TYR A 111 0.98 -16.62 29.52
CA TYR A 111 1.06 -18.00 29.03
C TYR A 111 1.93 -18.12 27.78
N ILE A 112 1.79 -17.21 26.80
CA ILE A 112 2.60 -17.21 25.56
C ILE A 112 4.08 -16.94 25.86
N MET A 113 4.36 -15.95 26.71
CA MET A 113 5.75 -15.55 27.07
C MET A 113 6.38 -16.47 28.11
N GLY A 114 5.59 -17.19 28.89
CA GLY A 114 6.01 -17.75 30.14
C GLY A 114 6.16 -16.64 31.18
N GLU A 115 7.12 -16.76 32.10
CA GLU A 115 7.36 -15.76 33.15
C GLU A 115 8.18 -14.54 32.67
N GLU A 116 8.54 -14.50 31.38
CA GLU A 116 9.36 -13.45 30.81
C GLU A 116 8.57 -12.16 30.60
N ARG A 117 9.16 -11.01 30.96
CA ARG A 117 8.55 -9.68 30.88
C ARG A 117 9.38 -8.76 29.99
N PRO A 118 9.23 -8.86 28.66
CA PRO A 118 9.94 -8.02 27.70
C PRO A 118 9.47 -6.57 27.77
N SER A 119 10.39 -5.63 27.62
CA SER A 119 10.05 -4.21 27.49
C SER A 119 9.56 -3.89 26.08
N PHE A 120 8.88 -2.77 25.90
CA PHE A 120 8.41 -2.28 24.59
C PHE A 120 9.54 -2.14 23.57
N MET A 121 10.76 -1.77 24.02
CA MET A 121 11.94 -1.68 23.14
C MET A 121 12.37 -3.05 22.59
N THR A 122 12.06 -4.14 23.30
CA THR A 122 12.34 -5.50 22.80
C THR A 122 11.43 -5.82 21.61
N PHE A 123 10.16 -5.45 21.70
CA PHE A 123 9.21 -5.57 20.58
C PHE A 123 9.59 -4.65 19.42
N GLU A 124 10.00 -3.41 19.68
CA GLU A 124 10.46 -2.51 18.61
C GLU A 124 11.64 -3.10 17.83
N ARG A 125 12.62 -3.68 18.52
CA ARG A 125 13.77 -4.36 17.88
C ARG A 125 13.33 -5.59 17.08
N LEU A 126 12.39 -6.40 17.62
CA LEU A 126 11.85 -7.54 16.89
C LEU A 126 11.21 -7.09 15.56
N LEU A 127 10.34 -6.08 15.61
CA LEU A 127 9.64 -5.58 14.44
C LEU A 127 10.62 -5.00 13.42
N LYS A 128 11.53 -4.12 13.86
CA LYS A 128 12.45 -3.39 12.98
C LYS A 128 13.55 -4.27 12.38
N ASP A 129 14.16 -5.12 13.18
CA ASP A 129 15.39 -5.85 12.78
C ASP A 129 15.07 -7.18 12.09
N TYR A 130 13.95 -7.81 12.44
CA TYR A 130 13.60 -9.15 11.97
C TYR A 130 12.30 -9.18 11.15
N LEU A 131 11.23 -8.57 11.64
CA LEU A 131 9.93 -8.75 11.04
C LEU A 131 9.80 -8.02 9.70
N VAL A 132 10.33 -6.82 9.58
CA VAL A 132 10.32 -6.06 8.30
C VAL A 132 10.87 -6.88 7.13
N LYS A 133 11.80 -7.81 7.38
CA LYS A 133 12.45 -8.62 6.34
C LYS A 133 11.69 -9.89 5.99
N ASN A 134 10.92 -10.44 6.95
CA ASN A 134 10.30 -11.76 6.84
C ASN A 134 8.77 -11.71 6.86
N ILE A 135 8.19 -10.53 6.96
CA ILE A 135 6.73 -10.39 7.15
C ILE A 135 5.92 -10.95 6.00
N ASP A 136 6.46 -10.87 4.77
CA ASP A 136 5.79 -11.38 3.59
C ASP A 136 5.62 -12.90 3.66
N GLU A 137 6.69 -13.62 3.93
CA GLU A 137 6.66 -15.08 4.11
C GLU A 137 5.75 -15.49 5.26
N ILE A 138 5.85 -14.77 6.40
CA ILE A 138 5.01 -15.03 7.59
C ILE A 138 3.52 -14.82 7.26
N PHE A 139 3.20 -13.76 6.53
CA PHE A 139 1.81 -13.48 6.13
C PHE A 139 1.24 -14.59 5.25
N PHE A 140 1.97 -14.99 4.20
CA PHE A 140 1.48 -16.04 3.29
C PHE A 140 1.41 -17.40 3.96
N GLU A 141 2.39 -17.78 4.78
CA GLU A 141 2.38 -19.06 5.51
C GLU A 141 1.19 -19.14 6.46
N LEU A 142 0.94 -18.09 7.25
CA LEU A 142 -0.19 -18.05 8.18
C LEU A 142 -1.53 -17.98 7.46
N SER A 143 -1.64 -17.19 6.40
CA SER A 143 -2.87 -17.09 5.60
C SER A 143 -3.18 -18.43 4.91
N ASN A 144 -2.17 -19.14 4.41
CA ASN A 144 -2.33 -20.46 3.82
C ASN A 144 -2.71 -21.51 4.86
N SER A 145 -2.10 -21.51 6.05
CA SER A 145 -2.45 -22.38 7.16
C SER A 145 -3.91 -22.18 7.59
N ILE A 146 -4.31 -20.93 7.81
CA ILE A 146 -5.70 -20.57 8.17
C ILE A 146 -6.66 -20.96 7.04
N GLY A 147 -6.29 -20.70 5.79
CA GLY A 147 -7.08 -21.07 4.62
C GLY A 147 -7.32 -22.58 4.52
N ALA A 148 -6.31 -23.39 4.79
CA ALA A 148 -6.42 -24.84 4.84
C ALA A 148 -7.34 -25.32 5.98
N LEU A 149 -7.19 -24.73 7.18
CA LEU A 149 -8.06 -25.03 8.34
C LEU A 149 -9.53 -24.67 8.09
N MET A 150 -9.79 -23.61 7.33
CA MET A 150 -11.13 -23.15 6.97
C MET A 150 -11.65 -23.75 5.67
N LYS A 151 -10.81 -24.47 4.91
CA LYS A 151 -11.11 -25.07 3.59
C LYS A 151 -11.63 -24.05 2.58
N ILE A 152 -10.96 -22.90 2.47
CA ILE A 152 -11.36 -21.83 1.55
C ILE A 152 -11.10 -22.20 0.08
N ASN A 153 -11.92 -21.65 -0.83
CA ASN A 153 -11.67 -21.75 -2.27
C ASN A 153 -10.78 -20.59 -2.73
N LYS A 154 -9.53 -20.87 -3.07
CA LYS A 154 -8.55 -19.86 -3.53
C LYS A 154 -8.65 -19.52 -5.03
N GLU A 155 -9.43 -20.26 -5.80
CA GLU A 155 -9.63 -19.97 -7.23
C GLU A 155 -10.33 -18.63 -7.46
N ILE A 156 -11.20 -18.23 -6.51
CA ILE A 156 -11.92 -16.95 -6.59
C ILE A 156 -11.32 -15.99 -5.57
N GLN A 157 -10.79 -14.88 -6.05
CA GLN A 157 -10.27 -13.81 -5.21
C GLN A 157 -11.01 -12.50 -5.45
N TYR A 158 -11.56 -11.94 -4.40
CA TYR A 158 -12.23 -10.64 -4.41
C TYR A 158 -11.23 -9.56 -4.04
N ILE A 159 -10.94 -8.67 -5.00
CA ILE A 159 -9.86 -7.69 -4.91
C ILE A 159 -10.42 -6.28 -4.79
N ASP A 160 -9.88 -5.51 -3.87
CA ASP A 160 -10.18 -4.09 -3.73
C ASP A 160 -9.05 -3.34 -3.01
N GLY A 161 -9.04 -2.03 -3.20
CA GLY A 161 -8.07 -1.13 -2.61
C GLY A 161 -8.71 -0.07 -1.71
N THR A 162 -7.99 0.35 -0.69
CA THR A 162 -8.40 1.48 0.13
C THR A 162 -7.23 2.40 0.44
N LYS A 163 -7.52 3.69 0.64
CA LYS A 163 -6.51 4.67 1.04
C LYS A 163 -6.41 4.70 2.56
N LEU A 164 -5.20 4.44 3.08
CA LEU A 164 -4.87 4.53 4.49
C LEU A 164 -3.94 5.72 4.72
N GLU A 165 -4.25 6.55 5.73
CA GLU A 165 -3.51 7.76 6.03
C GLU A 165 -2.09 7.43 6.53
N ALA A 166 -1.10 8.15 6.02
CA ALA A 166 0.29 8.04 6.47
C ALA A 166 0.53 8.83 7.77
N ASP A 167 1.50 8.40 8.57
CA ASP A 167 2.07 9.24 9.63
C ASP A 167 2.96 10.30 8.99
N ALA A 168 2.34 11.40 8.54
CA ALA A 168 3.01 12.49 7.82
C ALA A 168 2.28 13.82 8.01
N GLY A 169 2.99 14.91 7.77
CA GLY A 169 2.44 16.27 7.82
C GLY A 169 1.37 16.47 6.75
N LYS A 170 0.19 16.90 7.17
CA LYS A 170 -1.00 17.01 6.29
C LYS A 170 -0.88 18.04 5.18
N TYR A 171 -0.05 19.08 5.38
CA TYR A 171 0.03 20.25 4.49
C TYR A 171 1.39 20.42 3.83
N THR A 172 2.35 19.54 4.08
CA THR A 172 3.72 19.64 3.58
C THR A 172 3.94 18.69 2.40
N PHE A 173 3.52 19.16 1.20
CA PHE A 173 3.62 18.37 -0.03
C PHE A 173 4.52 19.03 -1.07
N VAL A 174 5.17 18.16 -1.85
CA VAL A 174 5.89 18.53 -3.07
C VAL A 174 5.16 17.93 -4.25
N TYR A 175 4.84 18.75 -5.25
CA TYR A 175 4.13 18.33 -6.46
C TYR A 175 5.06 18.37 -7.67
N LYS A 176 5.16 17.27 -8.41
CA LYS A 176 5.99 17.12 -9.61
C LYS A 176 5.76 18.24 -10.62
N THR A 177 4.50 18.53 -10.92
CA THR A 177 4.13 19.59 -11.87
C THR A 177 4.59 20.99 -11.45
N ARG A 178 4.55 21.29 -10.14
CA ARG A 178 5.04 22.58 -9.61
C ARG A 178 6.55 22.71 -9.80
N ILE A 179 7.31 21.65 -9.50
CA ILE A 179 8.77 21.63 -9.67
C ILE A 179 9.12 21.79 -11.14
N ILE A 180 8.49 21.02 -12.04
CA ILE A 180 8.75 21.10 -13.49
C ILE A 180 8.52 22.54 -14.00
N ASN A 181 7.40 23.15 -13.61
CA ASN A 181 7.09 24.52 -14.04
C ASN A 181 8.03 25.55 -13.41
N ALA A 182 8.41 25.40 -12.14
CA ALA A 182 9.36 26.26 -11.48
C ALA A 182 10.76 26.13 -12.11
N ARG A 183 11.21 24.91 -12.43
CA ARG A 183 12.48 24.63 -13.11
C ARG A 183 12.56 25.26 -14.50
N LYS A 184 11.46 25.18 -15.29
CA LYS A 184 11.41 25.87 -16.60
C LYS A 184 11.59 27.40 -16.48
N LYS A 185 10.92 28.01 -15.49
CA LYS A 185 11.07 29.42 -15.21
C LYS A 185 12.49 29.79 -14.72
N LEU A 186 13.10 28.88 -13.96
CA LEU A 186 14.47 29.06 -13.47
C LEU A 186 15.47 28.96 -14.61
N TRP A 187 15.32 28.03 -15.54
CA TRP A 187 16.17 27.91 -16.73
C TRP A 187 16.19 29.19 -17.58
N GLN A 188 15.01 29.83 -17.77
CA GLN A 188 14.94 31.11 -18.47
C GLN A 188 15.74 32.19 -17.75
N LYS A 189 15.58 32.32 -16.41
CA LYS A 189 16.33 33.27 -15.60
C LYS A 189 17.84 33.03 -15.68
N ILE A 190 18.26 31.76 -15.61
CA ILE A 190 19.68 31.39 -15.75
C ILE A 190 20.21 31.81 -17.11
N SER A 191 19.46 31.54 -18.19
CA SER A 191 19.85 31.96 -19.55
C SER A 191 20.01 33.48 -19.68
N ASP A 192 19.06 34.23 -19.10
CA ASP A 192 19.11 35.70 -19.10
C ASP A 192 20.34 36.22 -18.30
N SER A 193 20.60 35.66 -17.11
CA SER A 193 21.77 36.05 -16.28
C SER A 193 23.11 35.65 -16.92
N ILE A 194 23.15 34.52 -17.67
CA ILE A 194 24.35 34.15 -18.45
C ILE A 194 24.58 35.14 -19.58
N ALA A 195 23.53 35.57 -20.29
CA ALA A 195 23.65 36.58 -21.34
C ALA A 195 24.21 37.88 -20.79
N ASP A 196 23.68 38.34 -19.64
CA ASP A 196 24.12 39.59 -19.00
C ASP A 196 25.57 39.53 -18.55
N ILE A 197 26.01 38.44 -17.91
CA ILE A 197 27.39 38.33 -17.44
C ILE A 197 28.39 38.18 -18.61
N ASN A 198 28.01 37.44 -19.66
CA ASN A 198 28.82 37.34 -20.88
C ASN A 198 29.00 38.69 -21.53
N LYS A 199 27.93 39.50 -21.63
CA LYS A 199 27.97 40.84 -22.20
C LYS A 199 28.81 41.80 -21.35
N ASN A 200 28.64 41.81 -20.03
CA ASN A 200 29.26 42.76 -19.13
C ASN A 200 30.73 42.46 -18.85
N ARG A 201 31.13 41.18 -18.86
CA ARG A 201 32.47 40.72 -18.49
C ARG A 201 33.24 40.03 -19.61
N GLY A 202 32.62 39.84 -20.77
CA GLY A 202 33.26 39.14 -21.90
C GLY A 202 33.50 37.66 -21.61
N LEU A 203 32.71 37.05 -20.72
CA LEU A 203 32.79 35.63 -20.42
C LEU A 203 32.06 34.81 -21.50
N GLY A 204 32.51 33.59 -21.75
CA GLY A 204 32.00 32.74 -22.81
C GLY A 204 31.14 31.57 -22.30
N PHE A 205 30.28 31.78 -21.29
CA PHE A 205 29.40 30.72 -20.81
C PHE A 205 28.33 30.35 -21.84
N ASN A 206 28.08 29.07 -22.02
CA ASN A 206 27.08 28.59 -22.97
C ASN A 206 25.64 28.89 -22.49
N GLN A 207 24.83 29.43 -23.39
CA GLN A 207 23.39 29.58 -23.19
C GLN A 207 22.66 28.32 -23.68
N ASN A 208 21.94 27.71 -22.79
CA ASN A 208 21.17 26.49 -23.06
C ASN A 208 19.68 26.70 -22.77
N GLU A 209 18.81 25.89 -23.35
CA GLU A 209 17.38 25.87 -23.00
C GLU A 209 17.13 25.20 -21.65
N LYS A 210 18.02 24.32 -21.23
CA LYS A 210 17.92 23.53 -20.00
C LYS A 210 19.27 23.51 -19.30
N TYR A 211 19.23 23.56 -17.99
CA TYR A 211 20.44 23.54 -17.14
C TYR A 211 20.27 22.48 -16.04
N CYS A 212 21.34 21.77 -15.72
CA CYS A 212 21.45 20.96 -14.53
C CYS A 212 22.21 21.65 -13.40
N ALA A 213 22.11 21.15 -12.18
CA ALA A 213 22.82 21.74 -11.04
C ALA A 213 24.35 21.72 -11.25
N GLN A 214 24.90 20.66 -11.82
CA GLN A 214 26.32 20.52 -12.04
C GLN A 214 26.89 21.64 -12.97
N GLU A 215 26.20 21.94 -14.08
CA GLU A 215 26.61 22.99 -15.01
C GLU A 215 26.67 24.37 -14.32
N ILE A 216 25.66 24.69 -13.51
CA ILE A 216 25.64 25.95 -12.76
C ILE A 216 26.66 25.92 -11.62
N GLY A 217 26.95 24.78 -11.03
CA GLY A 217 28.03 24.62 -10.07
C GLY A 217 29.41 25.00 -10.62
N TYR A 218 29.71 24.67 -11.88
CA TYR A 218 30.93 25.10 -12.55
C TYR A 218 30.98 26.62 -12.72
N ILE A 219 29.87 27.27 -13.07
CA ILE A 219 29.79 28.72 -13.17
C ILE A 219 30.04 29.37 -11.80
N VAL A 220 29.41 28.84 -10.74
CA VAL A 220 29.61 29.33 -9.35
C VAL A 220 31.07 29.23 -8.95
N GLN A 221 31.71 28.09 -9.20
CA GLN A 221 33.14 27.90 -8.90
C GLN A 221 34.01 28.87 -9.68
N TYR A 222 33.76 29.04 -10.97
CA TYR A 222 34.53 29.97 -11.82
C TYR A 222 34.40 31.43 -11.34
N LEU A 223 33.21 31.89 -10.99
CA LEU A 223 32.98 33.22 -10.44
C LEU A 223 33.67 33.41 -9.08
N PHE A 224 33.72 32.38 -8.27
CA PHE A 224 34.46 32.42 -7.01
C PHE A 224 35.98 32.56 -7.23
N GLU A 225 36.52 31.89 -8.24
CA GLU A 225 37.95 32.03 -8.60
C GLU A 225 38.28 33.43 -9.12
N ILE A 226 37.35 34.05 -9.89
CA ILE A 226 37.52 35.47 -10.30
C ILE A 226 37.55 36.38 -9.06
N MET A 227 36.63 36.19 -8.11
CA MET A 227 36.60 36.98 -6.87
C MET A 227 37.93 36.88 -6.12
N LYS A 228 38.51 35.69 -6.05
CA LYS A 228 39.84 35.49 -5.43
C LYS A 228 40.95 36.19 -6.17
N LYS A 229 40.96 36.15 -7.52
CA LYS A 229 41.98 36.78 -8.35
C LYS A 229 41.89 38.32 -8.29
N GLU A 230 40.69 38.88 -8.17
CA GLU A 230 40.42 40.31 -8.05
C GLU A 230 40.52 40.81 -6.59
N ASP A 231 40.92 39.94 -5.64
CA ASP A 231 41.01 40.21 -4.18
C ASP A 231 39.73 40.82 -3.59
N ILE A 232 38.59 40.32 -4.05
CA ILE A 232 37.27 40.77 -3.60
C ILE A 232 36.87 40.00 -2.34
N GLU A 233 36.88 40.66 -1.18
CA GLU A 233 36.31 40.12 0.05
C GLU A 233 34.76 40.19 -0.01
N PRO A 234 34.06 39.05 0.17
CA PRO A 234 32.61 39.04 0.14
C PRO A 234 31.99 39.84 1.29
N VAL A 235 31.14 40.80 0.95
CA VAL A 235 30.43 41.61 1.95
C VAL A 235 28.98 41.19 2.08
N TYR A 236 28.53 41.04 3.35
CA TYR A 236 27.18 40.63 3.70
C TYR A 236 26.55 41.64 4.68
N GLY A 237 25.22 41.70 4.72
CA GLY A 237 24.46 42.54 5.65
C GLY A 237 23.85 43.78 5.04
N ARG A 238 22.98 44.46 5.82
CA ARG A 238 22.31 45.71 5.38
C ARG A 238 23.29 46.87 5.31
N GLY A 239 23.17 47.70 4.28
CA GLY A 239 23.99 48.92 4.10
C GLY A 239 25.36 48.70 3.45
N LYS A 240 25.79 47.48 3.18
CA LYS A 240 27.04 47.18 2.47
C LYS A 240 26.78 46.99 0.97
N ARG A 241 27.57 47.72 0.13
CA ARG A 241 27.44 47.67 -1.32
C ARG A 241 28.28 46.53 -1.89
N LYS A 242 27.61 45.51 -2.45
CA LYS A 242 28.26 44.38 -3.12
C LYS A 242 28.86 44.81 -4.47
N THR A 243 29.99 44.23 -4.84
CA THR A 243 30.55 44.32 -6.19
C THR A 243 29.63 43.64 -7.20
N GLU A 244 29.79 43.92 -8.48
CA GLU A 244 29.02 43.29 -9.55
C GLU A 244 29.25 41.76 -9.57
N ILE A 245 30.52 41.37 -9.51
CA ILE A 245 30.90 39.94 -9.53
C ILE A 245 30.34 39.18 -8.31
N GLN A 246 30.35 39.79 -7.12
CA GLN A 246 29.74 39.19 -5.95
C GLN A 246 28.23 39.03 -6.11
N ARG A 247 27.53 39.98 -6.74
CA ARG A 247 26.08 39.85 -7.02
C ARG A 247 25.80 38.68 -7.94
N SER A 248 26.56 38.54 -9.01
CA SER A 248 26.47 37.43 -9.95
C SER A 248 26.77 36.09 -9.26
N TYR A 249 27.83 36.02 -8.46
CA TYR A 249 28.15 34.83 -7.67
C TYR A 249 27.00 34.42 -6.75
N ASP A 250 26.46 35.35 -5.95
CA ASP A 250 25.36 35.11 -5.04
C ASP A 250 24.08 34.68 -5.78
N GLU A 251 23.85 35.18 -6.98
CA GLU A 251 22.70 34.83 -7.82
C GLU A 251 22.84 33.41 -8.40
N PHE A 252 23.99 33.10 -9.02
CA PHE A 252 24.24 31.77 -9.54
C PHE A 252 24.31 30.70 -8.44
N LEU A 253 24.80 31.04 -7.25
CA LEU A 253 24.78 30.17 -6.09
C LEU A 253 23.32 29.79 -5.69
N LYS A 254 22.40 30.79 -5.69
CA LYS A 254 20.97 30.53 -5.45
C LYS A 254 20.34 29.65 -6.53
N TYR A 255 20.75 29.85 -7.79
CA TYR A 255 20.27 28.99 -8.90
C TYR A 255 20.75 27.56 -8.73
N TYR A 256 22.00 27.37 -8.37
CA TYR A 256 22.60 26.07 -8.07
C TYR A 256 21.86 25.36 -6.96
N GLU A 257 21.66 26.01 -5.81
CA GLU A 257 20.92 25.45 -4.68
C GLU A 257 19.48 25.06 -5.07
N LYS A 258 18.80 25.89 -5.88
CA LYS A 258 17.44 25.61 -6.35
C LYS A 258 17.38 24.46 -7.33
N LEU A 259 18.34 24.32 -8.22
CA LEU A 259 18.41 23.18 -9.14
C LEU A 259 18.66 21.88 -8.37
N LEU A 260 19.59 21.89 -7.39
CA LEU A 260 19.80 20.73 -6.50
C LEU A 260 18.52 20.34 -5.75
N GLU A 261 17.79 21.32 -5.20
CA GLU A 261 16.51 21.06 -4.54
C GLU A 261 15.50 20.42 -5.51
N TYR A 262 15.40 20.91 -6.74
CA TYR A 262 14.46 20.39 -7.74
C TYR A 262 14.85 18.98 -8.23
N GLU A 263 16.12 18.73 -8.46
CA GLU A 263 16.65 17.42 -8.86
C GLU A 263 16.40 16.39 -7.75
N TYR A 264 16.71 16.73 -6.49
CA TYR A 264 16.43 15.89 -5.33
C TYR A 264 14.95 15.49 -5.20
N TRP A 265 14.04 16.46 -5.33
CA TRP A 265 12.61 16.14 -5.23
C TRP A 265 12.08 15.37 -6.43
N LEU A 266 12.61 15.59 -7.62
CA LEU A 266 12.21 14.84 -8.81
C LEU A 266 12.66 13.39 -8.74
N ASP A 267 13.83 13.14 -8.19
CA ASP A 267 14.34 11.78 -7.93
C ASP A 267 13.44 11.04 -6.92
N ILE A 268 13.15 11.66 -5.78
CA ILE A 268 12.26 11.07 -4.77
C ILE A 268 10.85 10.81 -5.29
N ILE A 269 10.27 11.74 -6.05
CA ILE A 269 8.91 11.61 -6.57
C ILE A 269 8.85 10.53 -7.65
N ASP A 270 9.89 10.41 -8.45
CA ASP A 270 10.00 9.46 -9.56
C ASP A 270 8.75 9.52 -10.48
N GLU A 271 8.03 8.42 -10.67
CA GLU A 271 6.82 8.36 -11.50
C GLU A 271 5.55 8.89 -10.81
N ARG A 272 5.60 9.19 -9.52
CA ARG A 272 4.46 9.74 -8.77
C ARG A 272 4.19 11.20 -9.12
N ASN A 273 3.01 11.70 -8.80
CA ASN A 273 2.65 13.11 -8.99
C ASN A 273 3.05 14.00 -7.81
N SER A 274 3.31 13.40 -6.65
CA SER A 274 3.63 14.13 -5.42
C SER A 274 4.26 13.22 -4.38
N CYS A 275 4.92 13.82 -3.40
CA CYS A 275 5.34 13.16 -2.16
C CYS A 275 5.14 14.09 -0.96
N SER A 276 5.11 13.52 0.25
CA SER A 276 5.12 14.29 1.49
C SER A 276 6.57 14.62 1.90
N LYS A 277 6.80 15.82 2.45
CA LYS A 277 8.13 16.20 2.98
C LYS A 277 8.53 15.43 4.25
N THR A 278 7.57 14.91 4.98
CA THR A 278 7.81 14.21 6.27
C THR A 278 7.81 12.69 6.13
N ASP A 279 7.21 12.17 5.06
CA ASP A 279 7.25 10.76 4.66
C ASP A 279 7.35 10.69 3.14
N HIS A 280 8.56 10.60 2.62
CA HIS A 280 8.86 10.67 1.20
C HIS A 280 8.17 9.59 0.38
N ASP A 281 7.81 8.47 1.00
CA ASP A 281 7.11 7.36 0.36
C ASP A 281 5.60 7.60 0.23
N ALA A 282 5.02 8.50 1.03
CA ALA A 282 3.59 8.81 0.99
C ALA A 282 3.24 9.72 -0.19
N THR A 283 2.13 9.41 -0.86
CA THR A 283 1.59 10.19 -1.98
C THR A 283 0.32 10.92 -1.57
N MET A 284 0.07 12.11 -2.13
CA MET A 284 -1.18 12.82 -1.95
C MET A 284 -2.32 12.05 -2.62
N CYS A 285 -3.28 11.62 -1.84
CA CYS A 285 -4.47 10.95 -2.33
C CYS A 285 -5.73 11.70 -1.90
N ALA A 286 -6.73 11.73 -2.75
CA ALA A 286 -8.08 12.09 -2.34
C ALA A 286 -8.62 10.96 -1.46
N THR A 287 -8.96 11.28 -0.22
CA THR A 287 -9.68 10.39 0.68
C THR A 287 -11.18 10.52 0.43
N LYS A 288 -11.97 9.53 0.88
CA LYS A 288 -13.44 9.67 0.86
C LYS A 288 -13.84 10.95 1.59
N MET A 289 -14.90 11.60 1.12
CA MET A 289 -15.41 12.85 1.70
C MET A 289 -15.57 12.70 3.21
N ASP A 290 -15.13 13.72 3.94
CA ASP A 290 -15.49 13.85 5.33
C ASP A 290 -17.02 13.96 5.42
N TYR A 291 -17.63 13.04 6.15
CA TYR A 291 -19.08 12.93 6.27
C TYR A 291 -19.72 14.22 6.83
N TYR A 292 -18.97 14.97 7.66
CA TYR A 292 -19.45 16.19 8.28
C TYR A 292 -19.24 17.44 7.43
N CYS A 293 -18.18 17.50 6.64
CA CYS A 293 -17.81 18.70 5.89
C CYS A 293 -18.20 18.63 4.40
N ASN A 294 -18.62 17.47 3.91
CA ASN A 294 -18.96 17.18 2.51
C ASN A 294 -17.88 17.62 1.49
N THR A 295 -16.64 17.73 1.95
CA THR A 295 -15.47 18.13 1.16
C THR A 295 -14.49 16.97 1.04
N GLY A 296 -14.04 16.70 -0.19
CA GLY A 296 -12.97 15.76 -0.42
C GLY A 296 -11.68 16.29 0.22
N LEU A 297 -11.15 15.56 1.19
CA LEU A 297 -9.87 15.88 1.81
C LEU A 297 -8.76 15.15 1.07
N SER A 298 -7.70 15.88 0.75
CA SER A 298 -6.45 15.26 0.27
C SER A 298 -5.51 15.05 1.45
N ARG A 299 -5.00 13.83 1.58
CA ARG A 299 -4.12 13.39 2.67
C ARG A 299 -2.90 12.67 2.12
N PRO A 300 -1.78 12.66 2.87
CA PRO A 300 -0.69 11.73 2.58
C PRO A 300 -1.16 10.32 2.89
N CYS A 301 -1.24 9.48 1.87
CA CYS A 301 -1.80 8.14 1.99
C CYS A 301 -0.95 7.12 1.24
N TYR A 302 -1.22 5.86 1.58
CA TYR A 302 -0.85 4.69 0.81
C TYR A 302 -2.09 3.99 0.29
N ASN A 303 -1.95 3.35 -0.85
CA ASN A 303 -2.99 2.51 -1.43
C ASN A 303 -2.81 1.08 -0.93
N ALA A 304 -3.63 0.69 0.02
CA ALA A 304 -3.64 -0.66 0.59
C ALA A 304 -4.55 -1.56 -0.23
N GLN A 305 -4.00 -2.65 -0.77
CA GLN A 305 -4.69 -3.63 -1.59
C GLN A 305 -4.87 -4.92 -0.81
N ILE A 306 -6.05 -5.53 -0.88
CA ILE A 306 -6.30 -6.87 -0.35
C ILE A 306 -7.03 -7.74 -1.37
N ALA A 307 -6.78 -9.04 -1.31
CA ALA A 307 -7.59 -10.07 -1.96
C ALA A 307 -8.18 -10.99 -0.88
N VAL A 308 -9.47 -11.20 -0.95
CA VAL A 308 -10.23 -11.99 0.03
C VAL A 308 -10.84 -13.20 -0.65
N SER A 309 -10.68 -14.38 -0.06
CA SER A 309 -11.35 -15.63 -0.47
C SER A 309 -12.06 -16.22 0.75
N ASP A 310 -13.35 -16.45 0.65
CA ASP A 310 -14.21 -16.98 1.74
C ASP A 310 -13.98 -16.27 3.09
N GLY A 311 -13.78 -14.95 3.04
CA GLY A 311 -13.60 -14.11 4.21
C GLY A 311 -12.18 -14.10 4.79
N VAL A 312 -11.20 -14.80 4.20
CA VAL A 312 -9.78 -14.79 4.58
C VAL A 312 -9.01 -13.90 3.61
N ILE A 313 -8.17 -13.02 4.11
CA ILE A 313 -7.25 -12.21 3.28
C ILE A 313 -6.11 -13.12 2.83
N VAL A 314 -6.10 -13.49 1.53
CA VAL A 314 -5.11 -14.40 0.93
C VAL A 314 -3.95 -13.67 0.26
N ASN A 315 -4.12 -12.39 -0.06
CA ASN A 315 -3.07 -11.51 -0.54
C ASN A 315 -3.28 -10.09 0.02
N ALA A 316 -2.20 -9.41 0.34
CA ALA A 316 -2.25 -8.03 0.83
C ALA A 316 -0.94 -7.32 0.49
N ASP A 317 -1.04 -6.05 0.08
CA ASP A 317 0.14 -5.24 -0.22
C ASP A 317 -0.14 -3.74 -0.08
N LEU A 318 0.92 -2.94 -0.10
CA LEU A 318 0.87 -1.50 0.08
C LEU A 318 1.59 -0.77 -1.05
N TYR A 319 0.89 0.13 -1.74
CA TYR A 319 1.41 0.87 -2.89
C TYR A 319 1.44 2.37 -2.65
N GLN A 320 2.44 3.02 -3.23
CA GLN A 320 2.57 4.48 -3.23
C GLN A 320 1.68 5.15 -4.28
N ARG A 321 1.28 4.40 -5.32
CA ARG A 321 0.44 4.91 -6.42
C ARG A 321 -1.03 4.93 -6.03
N PRO A 322 -1.74 6.08 -6.18
CA PRO A 322 -3.15 6.18 -5.83
C PRO A 322 -4.08 5.37 -6.73
N ALA A 323 -3.72 5.16 -8.01
CA ALA A 323 -4.56 4.48 -9.00
C ALA A 323 -4.48 2.95 -8.85
N ASP A 324 -5.64 2.30 -8.78
CA ASP A 324 -5.75 0.85 -8.57
C ASP A 324 -5.37 0.05 -9.82
N SER A 325 -5.60 0.60 -11.03
CA SER A 325 -5.23 -0.05 -12.29
C SER A 325 -3.74 -0.39 -12.43
N LYS A 326 -2.86 0.39 -11.79
CA LYS A 326 -1.41 0.17 -11.82
C LYS A 326 -0.91 -0.76 -10.71
N THR A 327 -1.79 -1.16 -9.77
CA THR A 327 -1.42 -2.03 -8.66
C THR A 327 -1.74 -3.50 -8.94
N PHE A 328 -2.62 -3.80 -9.89
CA PHE A 328 -3.12 -5.14 -10.15
C PHE A 328 -2.02 -6.15 -10.53
N ILE A 329 -1.23 -5.82 -11.56
CA ILE A 329 -0.17 -6.72 -12.04
C ILE A 329 0.85 -7.05 -10.93
N PRO A 330 1.50 -6.07 -10.27
CA PRO A 330 2.44 -6.38 -9.20
C PRO A 330 1.78 -7.10 -8.01
N PHE A 331 0.49 -6.88 -7.78
CA PHE A 331 -0.27 -7.56 -6.73
C PHE A 331 -0.51 -9.04 -7.06
N MET A 332 -0.80 -9.38 -8.33
CA MET A 332 -0.94 -10.76 -8.78
C MET A 332 0.40 -11.50 -8.87
N GLU A 333 1.45 -10.83 -9.36
CA GLU A 333 2.81 -11.41 -9.38
C GLU A 333 3.27 -11.77 -7.98
N ARG A 334 3.02 -10.89 -7.00
CA ARG A 334 3.30 -11.18 -5.59
C ARG A 334 2.55 -12.42 -5.08
N TYR A 335 1.27 -12.56 -5.41
CA TYR A 335 0.51 -13.76 -5.02
C TYR A 335 1.12 -15.03 -5.61
N ASN A 336 1.47 -14.99 -6.90
CA ASN A 336 2.10 -16.13 -7.59
C ASN A 336 3.49 -16.45 -7.02
N GLU A 337 4.29 -15.46 -6.64
CA GLU A 337 5.61 -15.65 -6.03
C GLU A 337 5.55 -16.54 -4.77
N TYR A 338 4.53 -16.35 -3.93
CA TYR A 338 4.40 -17.09 -2.67
C TYR A 338 3.50 -18.33 -2.72
N ASN A 339 2.62 -18.46 -3.72
CA ASN A 339 1.69 -19.59 -3.84
C ASN A 339 1.99 -20.49 -5.04
N GLY A 340 2.81 -20.04 -6.00
CA GLY A 340 3.17 -20.81 -7.21
C GLY A 340 2.06 -20.88 -8.27
N GLU A 341 0.96 -20.16 -8.08
CA GLU A 341 -0.22 -20.18 -8.96
C GLU A 341 -0.93 -18.84 -8.99
N TYR A 342 -1.71 -18.59 -10.05
CA TYR A 342 -2.63 -17.44 -10.13
C TYR A 342 -4.07 -17.87 -9.78
N PRO A 343 -4.91 -16.97 -9.25
CA PRO A 343 -6.33 -17.26 -9.09
C PRO A 343 -6.99 -17.39 -10.46
N LYS A 344 -7.97 -18.28 -10.60
CA LYS A 344 -8.75 -18.40 -11.82
C LYS A 344 -9.66 -17.18 -12.04
N HIS A 345 -10.30 -16.69 -10.98
CA HIS A 345 -11.27 -15.60 -10.99
C HIS A 345 -10.81 -14.42 -10.14
N PRO A 346 -9.97 -13.50 -10.66
CA PRO A 346 -9.56 -12.27 -9.96
C PRO A 346 -10.65 -11.19 -10.08
N MET A 347 -11.65 -11.25 -9.22
CA MET A 347 -12.81 -10.37 -9.25
C MET A 347 -12.50 -8.99 -8.66
N ALA A 348 -12.42 -7.96 -9.48
CA ALA A 348 -12.12 -6.59 -9.06
C ALA A 348 -13.13 -5.56 -9.58
N ASP A 349 -13.07 -4.32 -9.06
CA ASP A 349 -13.97 -3.25 -9.48
C ASP A 349 -13.51 -2.57 -10.79
N ALA A 350 -14.28 -1.56 -11.21
CA ALA A 350 -14.00 -0.83 -12.44
C ALA A 350 -12.71 0.02 -12.41
N GLY A 351 -12.10 0.22 -11.24
CA GLY A 351 -10.81 0.90 -11.10
C GLY A 351 -9.63 0.08 -11.61
N TYR A 352 -9.79 -1.23 -11.70
CA TYR A 352 -8.76 -2.17 -12.19
C TYR A 352 -8.89 -2.48 -13.68
N GLY A 353 -10.08 -2.28 -14.28
CA GLY A 353 -10.35 -2.62 -15.68
C GLY A 353 -9.57 -1.73 -16.65
N SER A 354 -8.46 -2.25 -17.17
CA SER A 354 -7.59 -1.57 -18.13
C SER A 354 -7.09 -2.56 -19.18
N PHE A 355 -6.69 -2.05 -20.35
CA PHE A 355 -6.12 -2.87 -21.41
C PHE A 355 -4.96 -3.76 -20.92
N GLU A 356 -4.01 -3.17 -20.20
CA GLU A 356 -2.86 -3.85 -19.61
C GLU A 356 -3.26 -5.01 -18.69
N ASN A 357 -4.24 -4.78 -17.82
CA ASN A 357 -4.67 -5.79 -16.87
C ASN A 357 -5.44 -6.92 -17.54
N TYR A 358 -6.24 -6.64 -18.59
CA TYR A 358 -6.91 -7.69 -19.37
C TYR A 358 -5.92 -8.53 -20.17
N MET A 359 -4.97 -7.88 -20.85
CA MET A 359 -3.88 -8.61 -21.56
C MET A 359 -3.11 -9.50 -20.59
N TYR A 360 -2.79 -8.99 -19.40
CA TYR A 360 -2.10 -9.74 -18.37
C TYR A 360 -2.92 -10.96 -17.89
N CYS A 361 -4.23 -10.79 -17.66
CA CYS A 361 -5.10 -11.90 -17.28
C CYS A 361 -5.12 -12.99 -18.36
N THR A 362 -5.25 -12.60 -19.62
CA THR A 362 -5.21 -13.54 -20.76
C THR A 362 -3.85 -14.26 -20.85
N ASP A 363 -2.74 -13.55 -20.71
CA ASP A 363 -1.38 -14.11 -20.69
C ASP A 363 -1.20 -15.15 -19.57
N LYS A 364 -1.78 -14.89 -18.38
CA LYS A 364 -1.70 -15.78 -17.22
C LYS A 364 -2.86 -16.77 -17.09
N LYS A 365 -3.72 -16.86 -18.09
CA LYS A 365 -4.89 -17.76 -18.15
C LYS A 365 -5.87 -17.54 -16.98
N MET A 366 -6.03 -16.30 -16.55
CA MET A 366 -7.05 -15.87 -15.60
C MET A 366 -8.30 -15.40 -16.35
N GLU A 367 -9.47 -15.60 -15.79
CA GLU A 367 -10.73 -15.12 -16.34
C GLU A 367 -10.86 -13.59 -16.25
N LEU A 368 -11.56 -12.99 -17.22
CA LEU A 368 -11.77 -11.54 -17.25
C LEU A 368 -13.01 -11.15 -16.42
N ASP A 369 -12.81 -11.07 -15.10
CA ASP A 369 -13.90 -10.77 -14.14
C ASP A 369 -13.86 -9.34 -13.58
N MET A 370 -12.97 -8.49 -14.11
CA MET A 370 -12.86 -7.08 -13.73
C MET A 370 -13.80 -6.22 -14.56
N LYS A 371 -14.61 -5.39 -13.89
CA LYS A 371 -15.45 -4.40 -14.57
C LYS A 371 -14.57 -3.33 -15.25
N TYR A 372 -15.02 -2.79 -16.36
CA TYR A 372 -14.44 -1.58 -16.96
C TYR A 372 -15.23 -0.31 -16.56
N SER A 373 -14.63 0.85 -16.70
CA SER A 373 -15.15 2.13 -16.17
C SER A 373 -16.59 2.46 -16.61
N MET A 374 -17.03 1.99 -17.80
CA MET A 374 -18.36 2.24 -18.34
C MET A 374 -19.34 1.09 -18.10
N TYR A 375 -18.91 -0.03 -17.50
CA TYR A 375 -19.72 -1.25 -17.35
C TYR A 375 -21.14 -0.99 -16.78
N THR A 376 -21.23 -0.26 -15.68
CA THR A 376 -22.52 0.08 -15.06
C THR A 376 -23.21 1.23 -15.81
N LYS A 377 -22.46 2.31 -16.07
CA LYS A 377 -23.00 3.56 -16.64
C LYS A 377 -23.58 3.40 -18.03
N LYS A 378 -23.00 2.51 -18.88
CA LYS A 378 -23.51 2.28 -20.23
C LYS A 378 -24.94 1.77 -20.26
N ASN A 379 -25.44 1.17 -19.17
CA ASN A 379 -26.79 0.62 -19.07
C ASN A 379 -27.77 1.54 -18.32
N GLU A 380 -27.31 2.65 -17.73
CA GLU A 380 -28.16 3.60 -17.02
C GLU A 380 -28.91 4.53 -18.00
N PRO A 381 -30.26 4.52 -18.07
CA PRO A 381 -31.02 5.33 -19.03
C PRO A 381 -30.77 6.83 -18.87
N LYS A 382 -30.66 7.33 -17.64
CA LYS A 382 -30.35 8.73 -17.33
C LYS A 382 -28.97 9.13 -17.84
N TYR A 383 -27.96 8.27 -17.68
CA TYR A 383 -26.58 8.54 -18.13
C TYR A 383 -26.51 8.54 -19.66
N LYS A 384 -27.14 7.56 -20.35
CA LYS A 384 -27.24 7.50 -21.82
C LYS A 384 -27.84 8.78 -22.39
N ARG A 385 -28.98 9.20 -21.87
CA ARG A 385 -29.68 10.41 -22.32
C ARG A 385 -28.83 11.68 -22.17
N ASN A 386 -28.18 11.84 -21.02
CA ASN A 386 -27.36 13.03 -20.74
C ASN A 386 -26.04 13.04 -21.50
N ASN A 387 -25.55 11.88 -21.95
CA ASN A 387 -24.25 11.72 -22.59
C ASN A 387 -24.33 11.10 -23.98
N LYS A 388 -25.45 11.26 -24.68
CA LYS A 388 -25.70 10.65 -26.01
C LYS A 388 -24.62 10.91 -27.06
N TYR A 389 -23.87 12.01 -26.95
CA TYR A 389 -22.75 12.33 -27.86
C TYR A 389 -21.39 11.76 -27.41
N ASN A 390 -21.36 10.93 -26.38
CA ASN A 390 -20.13 10.22 -25.98
C ASN A 390 -19.96 8.96 -26.84
N PRO A 391 -18.88 8.84 -27.65
CA PRO A 391 -18.67 7.68 -28.52
C PRO A 391 -18.57 6.33 -27.80
N LEU A 392 -18.28 6.32 -26.50
CA LEU A 392 -18.27 5.09 -25.70
C LEU A 392 -19.66 4.47 -25.54
N LEU A 393 -20.72 5.25 -25.73
CA LEU A 393 -22.12 4.81 -25.64
C LEU A 393 -22.77 4.53 -27.00
N TRP A 394 -22.04 4.79 -28.09
CA TRP A 394 -22.59 4.60 -29.44
C TRP A 394 -22.59 3.12 -29.80
N GLU A 395 -23.61 2.73 -30.53
CA GLU A 395 -23.71 1.40 -31.09
C GLU A 395 -22.66 1.17 -32.17
N MET A 396 -22.36 -0.08 -32.46
CA MET A 396 -21.47 -0.47 -33.55
C MET A 396 -22.30 -1.11 -34.66
N ASP A 397 -21.91 -0.88 -35.91
CA ASP A 397 -22.42 -1.63 -37.05
C ASP A 397 -21.83 -3.06 -37.11
N GLU A 398 -22.26 -3.84 -38.09
CA GLU A 398 -21.79 -5.21 -38.31
C GLU A 398 -20.27 -5.30 -38.57
N GLN A 399 -19.66 -4.21 -39.01
CA GLN A 399 -18.19 -4.12 -39.26
C GLN A 399 -17.41 -3.57 -38.05
N GLY A 400 -18.10 -3.25 -36.96
CA GLY A 400 -17.51 -2.75 -35.71
C GLY A 400 -17.16 -1.25 -35.73
N TYR A 401 -17.71 -0.47 -36.67
CA TYR A 401 -17.61 0.99 -36.68
C TYR A 401 -18.67 1.63 -35.79
N LYS A 402 -18.33 2.73 -35.14
CA LYS A 402 -19.26 3.47 -34.30
C LYS A 402 -20.30 4.23 -35.12
N VAL A 403 -21.57 4.08 -34.73
CA VAL A 403 -22.71 4.80 -35.31
C VAL A 403 -23.14 5.92 -34.36
N CYS A 404 -23.13 7.17 -34.83
CA CYS A 404 -23.51 8.30 -33.96
C CYS A 404 -25.05 8.35 -33.75
N PRO A 405 -25.53 9.12 -32.75
CA PRO A 405 -26.98 9.24 -32.49
C PRO A 405 -27.83 9.81 -33.64
N ASN A 406 -27.20 10.32 -34.70
CA ASN A 406 -27.84 10.77 -35.92
C ASN A 406 -27.77 9.75 -37.05
N GLY A 407 -27.38 8.48 -36.76
CA GLY A 407 -27.32 7.38 -37.70
C GLY A 407 -26.10 7.37 -38.63
N TYR A 408 -25.09 8.22 -38.41
CA TYR A 408 -23.92 8.27 -39.28
C TYR A 408 -22.82 7.34 -38.78
N VAL A 409 -22.25 6.52 -39.68
CA VAL A 409 -21.16 5.59 -39.42
C VAL A 409 -19.83 6.35 -39.49
N PHE A 410 -18.93 6.07 -38.53
CA PHE A 410 -17.58 6.64 -38.46
C PHE A 410 -16.58 5.64 -39.00
N ASN A 411 -16.43 5.57 -40.31
CA ASN A 411 -15.56 4.60 -41.02
C ASN A 411 -14.42 5.24 -41.85
N GLN A 412 -14.33 6.57 -41.91
CA GLN A 412 -13.23 7.26 -42.58
C GLN A 412 -11.99 7.21 -41.69
N TYR A 413 -10.96 6.43 -42.07
CA TYR A 413 -9.72 6.30 -41.34
C TYR A 413 -8.94 7.62 -41.31
N VAL A 414 -8.40 7.96 -40.16
CA VAL A 414 -7.59 9.16 -39.94
C VAL A 414 -6.13 8.81 -39.71
N ASN A 415 -5.86 8.09 -38.64
CA ASN A 415 -4.52 7.62 -38.25
C ASN A 415 -4.61 6.53 -37.17
N GLU A 416 -3.46 5.99 -36.79
CA GLU A 416 -3.30 5.08 -35.65
C GLU A 416 -2.48 5.75 -34.56
N LYS A 417 -2.76 5.38 -33.32
CA LYS A 417 -1.95 5.70 -32.14
C LYS A 417 -1.45 4.42 -31.53
N TYR A 418 -0.17 4.41 -31.27
CA TYR A 418 0.49 3.33 -30.55
C TYR A 418 0.70 3.77 -29.12
N ASN A 419 0.42 2.90 -28.14
CA ASN A 419 0.78 3.11 -26.76
C ASN A 419 1.85 2.07 -26.39
N GLU A 420 3.10 2.53 -26.32
CA GLU A 420 4.27 1.71 -26.00
C GLU A 420 4.69 1.86 -24.53
N ASP A 421 4.01 2.71 -23.76
CA ASP A 421 4.35 2.98 -22.33
C ASP A 421 4.03 1.80 -21.40
N GLY A 422 3.37 0.75 -21.90
CA GLY A 422 3.01 -0.47 -21.17
C GLY A 422 3.83 -1.69 -21.57
N LYS A 423 3.57 -2.82 -20.89
CA LYS A 423 4.16 -4.13 -21.22
C LYS A 423 3.65 -4.67 -22.58
N TYR A 424 2.42 -4.29 -22.94
CA TYR A 424 1.73 -4.80 -24.13
C TYR A 424 1.48 -3.67 -25.14
N LEU A 425 1.80 -3.96 -26.42
CA LEU A 425 1.52 -3.04 -27.51
C LEU A 425 0.01 -2.85 -27.68
N ARG A 426 -0.45 -1.62 -27.68
CA ARG A 426 -1.84 -1.27 -27.91
C ARG A 426 -1.97 -0.36 -29.12
N ILE A 427 -2.83 -0.78 -30.08
CA ILE A 427 -3.09 -0.05 -31.31
C ILE A 427 -4.49 0.53 -31.25
N ILE A 428 -4.60 1.85 -31.37
CA ILE A 428 -5.87 2.57 -31.34
C ILE A 428 -6.06 3.28 -32.69
N GLN A 429 -6.99 2.81 -33.49
CA GLN A 429 -7.35 3.42 -34.76
C GLN A 429 -8.31 4.58 -34.52
N LEU A 430 -8.12 5.67 -35.26
CA LEU A 430 -8.97 6.84 -35.20
C LEU A 430 -9.75 6.98 -36.51
N TYR A 431 -11.05 7.18 -36.38
CA TYR A 431 -12.00 7.34 -37.47
C TYR A 431 -12.78 8.61 -37.33
N GLU A 432 -13.26 9.16 -38.47
CA GLU A 432 -14.12 10.32 -38.54
C GLU A 432 -15.18 10.15 -39.65
N ASN A 433 -16.10 11.11 -39.74
CA ASN A 433 -17.02 11.27 -40.84
C ASN A 433 -17.15 12.77 -41.14
N LYS A 434 -16.25 13.31 -41.98
CA LYS A 434 -16.17 14.76 -42.27
C LYS A 434 -17.40 15.23 -43.00
N GLU A 435 -17.82 14.50 -44.02
CA GLU A 435 -18.94 14.88 -44.91
C GLU A 435 -20.23 15.10 -44.13
N LYS A 436 -20.61 14.12 -43.33
CA LYS A 436 -21.88 14.17 -42.57
C LYS A 436 -21.77 15.04 -41.31
N CYS A 437 -20.60 15.13 -40.68
CA CYS A 437 -20.38 15.99 -39.51
C CYS A 437 -20.31 17.49 -39.88
N GLY A 438 -19.96 17.85 -41.12
CA GLY A 438 -19.84 19.22 -41.58
C GLY A 438 -21.14 20.00 -41.43
N GLY A 439 -22.26 19.44 -41.94
CA GLY A 439 -23.62 20.01 -41.90
C GLY A 439 -24.52 19.47 -40.80
N CYS A 440 -23.97 18.77 -39.79
CA CYS A 440 -24.79 18.14 -38.76
C CYS A 440 -25.43 19.16 -37.82
N GLN A 441 -26.77 19.13 -37.68
CA GLN A 441 -27.52 19.99 -36.75
C GLN A 441 -27.12 19.85 -35.28
N PHE A 442 -26.51 18.72 -34.88
CA PHE A 442 -26.05 18.46 -33.51
C PHE A 442 -24.56 18.75 -33.31
N LYS A 443 -23.90 19.37 -34.30
CA LYS A 443 -22.44 19.59 -34.28
C LYS A 443 -21.96 20.31 -33.03
N GLU A 444 -22.60 21.39 -32.64
CA GLU A 444 -22.24 22.20 -31.46
C GLU A 444 -22.37 21.37 -30.17
N ASN A 445 -23.46 20.64 -29.98
CA ASN A 445 -23.68 19.80 -28.81
C ASN A 445 -22.73 18.60 -28.77
N CYS A 446 -22.38 18.05 -29.94
CA CYS A 446 -21.47 16.89 -30.06
C CYS A 446 -20.02 17.26 -29.84
N LEU A 447 -19.56 18.37 -30.39
CA LEU A 447 -18.16 18.86 -30.24
C LEU A 447 -17.97 19.68 -28.97
N LYS A 448 -19.04 20.28 -28.43
CA LYS A 448 -18.98 21.22 -27.31
C LYS A 448 -18.04 22.39 -27.63
N ARG A 449 -16.88 22.47 -26.99
CA ARG A 449 -15.86 23.54 -27.19
C ARG A 449 -14.77 23.18 -28.21
N ARG A 450 -14.80 21.98 -28.80
CA ARG A 450 -13.78 21.53 -29.76
C ARG A 450 -14.09 22.07 -31.17
N LYS A 451 -13.05 22.54 -31.86
CA LYS A 451 -13.11 22.92 -33.26
C LYS A 451 -12.90 21.69 -34.17
N GLY A 452 -13.42 21.71 -35.39
CA GLY A 452 -13.20 20.67 -36.40
C GLY A 452 -14.30 19.63 -36.46
N TYR A 453 -13.92 18.37 -36.56
CA TYR A 453 -14.80 17.20 -36.68
C TYR A 453 -14.68 16.26 -35.48
N LYS A 454 -15.70 15.44 -35.27
CA LYS A 454 -15.67 14.41 -34.23
C LYS A 454 -14.79 13.27 -34.70
N THR A 455 -13.79 12.94 -33.90
CA THR A 455 -12.95 11.74 -34.09
C THR A 455 -13.35 10.69 -33.07
N VAL A 456 -13.42 9.43 -33.51
CA VAL A 456 -13.83 8.29 -32.71
C VAL A 456 -12.72 7.26 -32.71
N SER A 457 -12.36 6.75 -31.55
CA SER A 457 -11.37 5.67 -31.41
C SER A 457 -12.02 4.31 -31.58
N ARG A 458 -11.35 3.45 -32.33
CA ARG A 458 -11.63 2.02 -32.45
C ARG A 458 -10.44 1.25 -31.90
N ASP A 459 -10.68 0.47 -30.89
CA ASP A 459 -9.71 -0.42 -30.24
C ASP A 459 -10.34 -1.81 -30.27
N VAL A 460 -9.93 -2.61 -31.27
CA VAL A 460 -10.55 -3.92 -31.54
C VAL A 460 -10.35 -4.85 -30.36
N VAL A 461 -9.11 -5.00 -29.92
CA VAL A 461 -8.74 -5.92 -28.83
C VAL A 461 -9.43 -5.53 -27.51
N LEU A 462 -9.45 -4.24 -27.20
CA LEU A 462 -10.16 -3.77 -25.98
C LEU A 462 -11.66 -4.02 -26.04
N ASN A 463 -12.26 -3.89 -27.21
CA ASN A 463 -13.70 -4.16 -27.40
C ASN A 463 -14.01 -5.67 -27.25
N GLU A 464 -13.11 -6.56 -27.70
CA GLU A 464 -13.21 -8.00 -27.47
C GLU A 464 -13.15 -8.33 -25.98
N PHE A 465 -12.22 -7.74 -25.24
CA PHE A 465 -12.14 -7.89 -23.77
C PHE A 465 -13.42 -7.39 -23.09
N TYR A 466 -13.97 -6.28 -23.52
CA TYR A 466 -15.25 -5.79 -22.95
C TYR A 466 -16.41 -6.74 -23.22
N ALA A 467 -16.46 -7.34 -24.41
CA ALA A 467 -17.49 -8.34 -24.74
C ALA A 467 -17.33 -9.61 -23.89
N GLU A 468 -16.10 -10.06 -23.66
CA GLU A 468 -15.82 -11.20 -22.80
C GLU A 468 -16.16 -10.91 -21.34
N VAL A 469 -15.77 -9.75 -20.79
CA VAL A 469 -16.18 -9.29 -19.45
C VAL A 469 -17.70 -9.23 -19.31
N ASP A 470 -18.41 -8.68 -20.31
CA ASP A 470 -19.87 -8.62 -20.31
C ASP A 470 -20.48 -10.04 -20.28
N LYS A 471 -19.93 -10.98 -21.06
CA LYS A 471 -20.32 -12.38 -21.06
C LYS A 471 -20.10 -13.03 -19.69
N ASN A 472 -18.88 -12.97 -19.15
CA ASN A 472 -18.51 -13.60 -17.88
C ASN A 472 -19.37 -13.06 -16.73
N LEU A 473 -19.51 -11.73 -16.63
CA LEU A 473 -20.27 -11.10 -15.55
C LEU A 473 -21.79 -11.18 -15.72
N SER A 474 -22.32 -11.63 -16.86
CA SER A 474 -23.76 -11.86 -17.08
C SER A 474 -24.21 -13.25 -16.61
N THR A 475 -23.29 -14.22 -16.46
CA THR A 475 -23.58 -15.55 -15.95
C THR A 475 -24.09 -15.52 -14.52
N GLU A 476 -24.78 -16.57 -14.06
CA GLU A 476 -25.22 -16.65 -12.66
C GLU A 476 -24.03 -16.63 -11.69
N GLN A 477 -22.93 -17.32 -12.02
CA GLN A 477 -21.69 -17.28 -11.25
C GLN A 477 -21.12 -15.85 -11.21
N GLY A 478 -21.04 -15.16 -12.34
CA GLY A 478 -20.54 -13.78 -12.43
C GLY A 478 -21.38 -12.78 -11.64
N LYS A 479 -22.72 -12.97 -11.62
CA LYS A 479 -23.64 -12.16 -10.80
C LYS A 479 -23.39 -12.38 -9.31
N GLU A 480 -23.22 -13.64 -8.88
CA GLU A 480 -22.94 -13.96 -7.48
C GLU A 480 -21.55 -13.45 -7.08
N MET A 481 -20.52 -13.64 -7.89
CA MET A 481 -19.19 -13.10 -7.62
C MET A 481 -19.19 -11.57 -7.47
N LYS A 482 -19.95 -10.84 -8.29
CA LYS A 482 -20.13 -9.36 -8.14
C LYS A 482 -20.71 -8.98 -6.78
N LYS A 483 -21.71 -9.72 -6.32
CA LYS A 483 -22.33 -9.51 -5.00
C LYS A 483 -21.36 -9.86 -3.87
N GLN A 484 -20.70 -11.02 -3.97
CA GLN A 484 -19.75 -11.49 -2.97
C GLN A 484 -18.55 -10.55 -2.85
N ARG A 485 -18.06 -9.93 -3.94
CA ARG A 485 -16.99 -8.95 -3.88
C ARG A 485 -17.30 -7.82 -2.88
N SER A 486 -18.45 -7.20 -3.01
CA SER A 486 -18.83 -6.11 -2.09
C SER A 486 -18.93 -6.63 -0.64
N ILE A 487 -19.57 -7.77 -0.43
CA ILE A 487 -19.75 -8.32 0.92
C ILE A 487 -18.40 -8.67 1.58
N GLN A 488 -17.51 -9.34 0.87
CA GLN A 488 -16.29 -9.86 1.44
C GLN A 488 -15.23 -8.78 1.63
N VAL A 489 -14.98 -7.95 0.61
CA VAL A 489 -13.91 -6.97 0.68
C VAL A 489 -14.30 -5.73 1.48
N GLU A 490 -15.51 -5.21 1.27
CA GLU A 490 -16.02 -4.08 2.07
C GLU A 490 -16.17 -4.49 3.53
N GLY A 491 -16.62 -5.73 3.79
CA GLY A 491 -16.66 -6.31 5.12
C GLY A 491 -15.27 -6.43 5.77
N ALA A 492 -14.26 -6.87 5.02
CA ALA A 492 -12.88 -6.94 5.52
C ALA A 492 -12.32 -5.55 5.86
N PHE A 493 -12.47 -4.57 4.96
CA PHE A 493 -12.05 -3.20 5.25
C PHE A 493 -12.88 -2.53 6.36
N GLY A 494 -14.16 -2.87 6.48
CA GLY A 494 -15.01 -2.44 7.59
C GLY A 494 -14.44 -2.89 8.93
N VAL A 495 -14.14 -4.18 9.09
CA VAL A 495 -13.50 -4.73 10.29
C VAL A 495 -12.14 -4.08 10.56
N ILE A 496 -11.26 -3.97 9.54
CA ILE A 496 -9.94 -3.35 9.70
C ILE A 496 -10.06 -1.91 10.19
N LYS A 497 -10.96 -1.10 9.60
CA LYS A 497 -11.05 0.32 9.91
C LYS A 497 -11.89 0.64 11.15
N GLN A 498 -12.99 -0.09 11.37
CA GLN A 498 -13.93 0.20 12.46
C GLN A 498 -13.62 -0.62 13.72
N ASP A 499 -13.55 -1.96 13.60
CA ASP A 499 -13.36 -2.82 14.77
C ASP A 499 -11.90 -2.81 15.23
N MET A 500 -10.94 -2.90 14.29
CA MET A 500 -9.52 -2.86 14.59
C MET A 500 -8.96 -1.42 14.66
N LYS A 501 -9.78 -0.40 14.38
CA LYS A 501 -9.45 1.04 14.42
C LYS A 501 -8.20 1.42 13.61
N PHE A 502 -7.86 0.62 12.60
CA PHE A 502 -6.69 0.86 11.75
C PHE A 502 -7.04 1.76 10.57
N THR A 503 -7.02 3.08 10.79
CA THR A 503 -7.32 4.10 9.78
C THR A 503 -6.07 4.88 9.34
N ARG A 504 -5.01 4.83 10.15
CA ARG A 504 -3.76 5.55 9.95
C ARG A 504 -2.58 4.71 10.40
N PHE A 505 -1.46 4.82 9.67
CA PHE A 505 -0.20 4.20 10.05
C PHE A 505 0.45 4.93 11.23
N THR A 506 1.18 4.18 12.05
CA THR A 506 1.97 4.70 13.16
C THR A 506 3.46 4.80 12.83
N ARG A 507 3.90 4.07 11.81
CA ARG A 507 5.29 3.97 11.36
C ARG A 507 5.53 4.79 10.09
N ARG A 508 6.80 5.12 9.79
CA ARG A 508 7.21 5.84 8.58
C ARG A 508 7.98 4.95 7.63
N GLY A 509 7.92 5.30 6.32
CA GLY A 509 8.57 4.57 5.24
C GLY A 509 7.79 3.32 4.80
N LEU A 510 7.81 3.04 3.50
CA LEU A 510 7.00 2.00 2.86
C LEU A 510 7.20 0.61 3.49
N LYS A 511 8.45 0.20 3.73
CA LYS A 511 8.76 -1.14 4.28
C LYS A 511 8.15 -1.36 5.67
N ASN A 512 8.27 -0.37 6.56
CA ASN A 512 7.73 -0.45 7.91
C ASN A 512 6.20 -0.43 7.92
N LYS A 513 5.59 0.38 7.05
CA LYS A 513 4.13 0.44 6.90
C LYS A 513 3.54 -0.81 6.27
N ARG A 514 4.26 -1.39 5.30
CA ARG A 514 3.88 -2.67 4.72
C ARG A 514 3.86 -3.77 5.78
N MET A 515 4.90 -3.85 6.63
CA MET A 515 4.93 -4.76 7.77
C MET A 515 3.73 -4.52 8.70
N GLU A 516 3.47 -3.27 9.08
CA GLU A 516 2.35 -2.90 9.95
C GLU A 516 1.00 -3.33 9.35
N PHE A 517 0.79 -3.09 8.04
CA PHE A 517 -0.42 -3.48 7.34
C PHE A 517 -0.59 -5.01 7.26
N LEU A 518 0.48 -5.75 6.96
CA LEU A 518 0.43 -7.22 6.91
C LEU A 518 0.16 -7.83 8.28
N LEU A 519 0.68 -7.25 9.37
CA LEU A 519 0.34 -7.67 10.74
C LEU A 519 -1.15 -7.47 11.04
N VAL A 520 -1.73 -6.35 10.60
CA VAL A 520 -3.18 -6.11 10.72
C VAL A 520 -3.97 -7.15 9.93
N CYS A 521 -3.55 -7.49 8.71
CA CYS A 521 -4.20 -8.53 7.90
C CYS A 521 -4.09 -9.92 8.54
N ILE A 522 -2.94 -10.27 9.15
CA ILE A 522 -2.79 -11.51 9.93
C ILE A 522 -3.75 -11.50 11.14
N GLY A 523 -3.78 -10.40 11.90
CA GLY A 523 -4.71 -10.24 13.02
C GLY A 523 -6.17 -10.43 12.60
N TYR A 524 -6.57 -9.86 11.45
CA TYR A 524 -7.88 -10.06 10.85
C TYR A 524 -8.14 -11.54 10.54
N ASN A 525 -7.22 -12.24 9.88
CA ASN A 525 -7.36 -13.63 9.52
C ASN A 525 -7.48 -14.53 10.76
N LEU A 526 -6.71 -14.28 11.81
CA LEU A 526 -6.79 -14.99 13.08
C LEU A 526 -8.15 -14.80 13.75
N ARG A 527 -8.73 -13.59 13.74
CA ARG A 527 -10.10 -13.32 14.23
C ARG A 527 -11.15 -14.06 13.42
N LYS A 528 -10.99 -14.11 12.09
CA LYS A 528 -11.90 -14.87 11.21
C LYS A 528 -11.86 -16.35 11.53
N TYR A 529 -10.68 -16.92 11.72
CA TYR A 529 -10.53 -18.32 12.11
C TYR A 529 -11.18 -18.61 13.48
N HIS A 530 -10.97 -17.74 14.47
CA HIS A 530 -11.64 -17.85 15.76
C HIS A 530 -13.17 -17.90 15.62
N ASN A 531 -13.75 -16.94 14.92
CA ASN A 531 -15.19 -16.87 14.70
C ASN A 531 -15.72 -18.11 13.94
N PHE A 532 -14.97 -18.60 12.95
CA PHE A 532 -15.29 -19.84 12.23
C PHE A 532 -15.31 -21.05 13.17
N ARG A 533 -14.29 -21.20 14.02
CA ARG A 533 -14.18 -22.28 14.99
C ARG A 533 -15.34 -22.29 15.97
N ILE A 534 -15.68 -21.15 16.56
CA ILE A 534 -16.78 -21.00 17.51
C ILE A 534 -18.14 -21.32 16.84
N LYS A 535 -18.35 -20.81 15.62
CA LYS A 535 -19.60 -21.08 14.89
C LYS A 535 -19.78 -22.57 14.58
N ASN A 536 -18.70 -23.25 14.19
CA ASN A 536 -18.76 -24.69 13.90
C ASN A 536 -18.98 -25.53 15.17
N LYS A 537 -18.35 -25.17 16.30
CA LYS A 537 -18.59 -25.81 17.59
C LYS A 537 -20.08 -25.74 18.00
N LYS A 538 -20.70 -24.56 17.84
CA LYS A 538 -22.13 -24.38 18.15
C LYS A 538 -23.04 -25.21 17.24
N LYS A 539 -22.69 -25.41 15.97
CA LYS A 539 -23.46 -26.28 15.06
C LYS A 539 -23.42 -27.76 15.47
N VAL A 540 -22.28 -28.24 15.97
CA VAL A 540 -22.12 -29.64 16.43
C VAL A 540 -22.90 -29.90 17.72
N VAL A 541 -23.08 -28.89 18.58
CA VAL A 541 -23.83 -29.03 19.84
C VAL A 541 -25.37 -29.00 19.61
N ILE A 542 -25.83 -28.45 18.50
CA ILE A 542 -27.26 -28.29 18.17
C ILE A 542 -27.80 -29.52 17.38
N ASN A 543 -26.92 -30.28 16.71
CA ASN A 543 -27.25 -31.56 16.07
C ASN A 543 -26.98 -32.74 17.00
#